data_a0801ab8ebe6c2f3f113dcc64f718382
#
_entry.id   a0801ab8ebe6c2f3f113dcc64f718382
#
_cell.length_a   1.000
_cell.length_b   1.000
_cell.length_c   1.000
_cell.angle_alpha   90.00
_cell.angle_beta   90.00
_cell.angle_gamma   90.00
#
_symmetry.space_group_name_H-M   'P 1'
#
loop_
_entity.id
_entity.type
_entity.pdbx_description
1 polymer ?
#
loop_
_entity_poly.entity_id
_entity_poly.type
_entity_poly.pdbx_seq_one_letter_code
_entity_poly.pdbx_strand_id
1 'polypeptide(L)'
;LAFTVKGYGIGSRQADNTTHQVKKLTDENIKDITGTLAWLLEFHQRENKPTWWRLFDRLGLTEIDLYDDMDCLVGLQRTDLDPFLPTPRSKNQVFEYAFDPNQPFKGQTKSFYILGEDKTKVTATNIDQDKGLIKLQSKIEPDVRLSLLPDDFVRPAPIPEAIQSVIEKLLENNFAPSAITDFLFRRKPRFVDGPRKQIVPSLL
;
A
#
# COMPACT_ATOMS: atom_id res chain seq x y z
N LEU A 1 23.07 6.32 9.00
CA LEU A 1 21.77 6.03 9.67
C LEU A 1 21.16 4.83 8.97
N ALA A 2 21.32 3.63 9.58
CA ALA A 2 20.76 2.40 9.05
C ALA A 2 19.28 2.32 9.49
N PHE A 3 18.36 2.71 8.61
CA PHE A 3 16.95 2.47 8.80
C PHE A 3 16.68 0.97 8.64
N THR A 4 16.47 0.29 9.75
CA THR A 4 15.98 -1.09 9.72
C THR A 4 14.47 -1.03 9.52
N VAL A 5 14.01 -1.28 8.30
CA VAL A 5 12.58 -1.46 7.98
C VAL A 5 12.10 -2.75 8.65
N LYS A 6 11.90 -2.70 9.97
CA LYS A 6 11.23 -3.73 10.75
C LYS A 6 9.74 -3.41 10.80
N GLY A 7 8.98 -3.79 9.80
CA GLY A 7 7.55 -3.55 9.91
C GLY A 7 6.66 -4.12 8.81
N TYR A 8 7.25 -4.58 7.71
CA TYR A 8 6.49 -5.19 6.62
C TYR A 8 6.89 -6.65 6.37
N GLY A 9 7.27 -7.35 7.45
CA GLY A 9 7.83 -8.70 7.41
C GLY A 9 6.82 -9.85 7.40
N ILE A 10 5.53 -9.62 7.20
CA ILE A 10 4.58 -10.74 7.14
C ILE A 10 4.58 -11.40 5.76
N GLY A 11 4.92 -10.66 4.69
CA GLY A 11 4.98 -11.23 3.34
C GLY A 11 6.33 -11.86 2.97
N SER A 12 7.47 -11.35 3.45
CA SER A 12 8.78 -11.76 2.93
C SER A 12 9.21 -13.16 3.35
N ARG A 13 9.06 -13.54 4.62
CA ARG A 13 9.49 -14.87 5.09
C ARG A 13 8.63 -16.01 4.55
N GLN A 14 7.31 -15.78 4.40
CA GLN A 14 6.41 -16.77 3.83
C GLN A 14 6.57 -16.86 2.31
N ALA A 15 6.74 -15.75 1.62
CA ALA A 15 7.05 -15.73 0.19
C ALA A 15 8.40 -16.41 -0.10
N ASP A 16 9.43 -16.19 0.72
CA ASP A 16 10.73 -16.85 0.61
C ASP A 16 10.63 -18.36 0.80
N ASN A 17 9.84 -18.84 1.79
CA ASN A 17 9.61 -20.27 2.01
C ASN A 17 8.84 -20.91 0.86
N THR A 18 7.79 -20.25 0.36
CA THR A 18 7.01 -20.74 -0.78
C THR A 18 7.86 -20.77 -2.05
N THR A 19 8.65 -19.74 -2.30
CA THR A 19 9.60 -19.68 -3.42
C THR A 19 10.65 -20.78 -3.34
N HIS A 20 11.13 -21.11 -2.13
CA HIS A 20 12.10 -22.18 -1.93
C HIS A 20 11.50 -23.58 -2.15
N GLN A 21 10.24 -23.80 -1.77
CA GLN A 21 9.51 -25.06 -2.02
C GLN A 21 9.22 -25.23 -3.52
N VAL A 22 8.85 -24.17 -4.21
CA VAL A 22 8.60 -24.14 -5.66
C VAL A 22 9.85 -24.57 -6.46
N LYS A 23 11.05 -24.18 -6.03
CA LYS A 23 12.32 -24.54 -6.69
C LYS A 23 12.66 -26.04 -6.65
N LYS A 24 11.98 -26.82 -5.81
CA LYS A 24 12.21 -28.28 -5.69
C LYS A 24 11.36 -29.12 -6.65
N LEU A 25 10.43 -28.51 -7.40
CA LEU A 25 9.59 -29.24 -8.36
C LEU A 25 10.36 -29.65 -9.61
N THR A 26 10.14 -30.88 -10.09
CA THR A 26 10.92 -31.50 -11.16
C THR A 26 10.27 -31.34 -12.55
N ASP A 27 8.96 -31.10 -12.61
CA ASP A 27 8.23 -30.90 -13.88
C ASP A 27 8.41 -29.46 -14.38
N GLU A 28 8.89 -29.31 -15.65
CA GLU A 28 9.14 -27.98 -16.23
C GLU A 28 7.89 -27.12 -16.34
N ASN A 29 6.74 -27.70 -16.70
CA ASN A 29 5.48 -26.95 -16.76
C ASN A 29 5.04 -26.45 -15.38
N ILE A 30 5.24 -27.27 -14.36
CA ILE A 30 4.97 -26.91 -12.97
C ILE A 30 5.95 -25.83 -12.53
N LYS A 31 7.23 -25.90 -12.91
CA LYS A 31 8.23 -24.87 -12.60
C LYS A 31 7.85 -23.52 -13.19
N ASP A 32 7.41 -23.47 -14.44
CA ASP A 32 7.02 -22.21 -15.10
C ASP A 32 5.83 -21.53 -14.39
N ILE A 33 4.81 -22.33 -14.07
CA ILE A 33 3.63 -21.83 -13.37
C ILE A 33 3.98 -21.36 -11.96
N THR A 34 4.74 -22.15 -11.23
CA THR A 34 5.13 -21.81 -9.87
C THR A 34 6.11 -20.64 -9.85
N GLY A 35 6.98 -20.53 -10.84
CA GLY A 35 7.80 -19.33 -11.06
C GLY A 35 6.97 -18.08 -11.29
N THR A 36 5.92 -18.18 -12.12
CA THR A 36 4.98 -17.08 -12.36
C THR A 36 4.21 -16.70 -11.09
N LEU A 37 3.74 -17.67 -10.33
CA LEU A 37 3.03 -17.41 -9.07
C LEU A 37 3.93 -16.79 -8.00
N ALA A 38 5.18 -17.25 -7.89
CA ALA A 38 6.16 -16.65 -7.00
C ALA A 38 6.46 -15.19 -7.40
N TRP A 39 6.57 -14.93 -8.71
CA TRP A 39 6.76 -13.59 -9.23
C TRP A 39 5.57 -12.67 -8.94
N LEU A 40 4.34 -13.20 -9.00
CA LEU A 40 3.11 -12.47 -8.65
C LEU A 40 3.05 -12.15 -7.15
N LEU A 41 3.53 -13.02 -6.26
CA LEU A 41 3.63 -12.71 -4.82
C LEU A 41 4.51 -11.51 -4.53
N GLU A 42 5.62 -11.37 -5.26
CA GLU A 42 6.54 -10.25 -5.10
C GLU A 42 6.11 -9.00 -5.86
N PHE A 43 5.11 -9.10 -6.75
CA PHE A 43 4.67 -8.01 -7.61
C PHE A 43 4.38 -6.73 -6.81
N HIS A 44 3.57 -6.81 -5.78
CA HIS A 44 3.20 -5.65 -4.98
C HIS A 44 4.37 -5.04 -4.20
N GLN A 45 5.35 -5.84 -3.80
CA GLN A 45 6.56 -5.31 -3.17
C GLN A 45 7.39 -4.51 -4.17
N ARG A 46 7.48 -4.96 -5.41
CA ARG A 46 8.18 -4.24 -6.48
C ARG A 46 7.46 -2.96 -6.87
N GLU A 47 6.14 -3.01 -7.02
CA GLU A 47 5.31 -1.83 -7.32
C GLU A 47 5.37 -0.76 -6.22
N ASN A 48 5.53 -1.16 -4.97
CA ASN A 48 5.64 -0.23 -3.85
C ASN A 48 7.04 0.38 -3.68
N LYS A 49 8.08 -0.17 -4.32
CA LYS A 49 9.45 0.37 -4.20
C LYS A 49 9.56 1.85 -4.56
N PRO A 50 9.01 2.34 -5.69
CA PRO A 50 9.09 3.76 -6.04
C PRO A 50 8.46 4.67 -4.99
N THR A 51 7.35 4.26 -4.39
CA THR A 51 6.67 5.00 -3.30
C THR A 51 7.57 5.11 -2.07
N TRP A 52 8.22 4.01 -1.68
CA TRP A 52 9.15 4.00 -0.56
C TRP A 52 10.41 4.83 -0.82
N TRP A 53 10.99 4.74 -2.03
CA TRP A 53 12.14 5.56 -2.39
C TRP A 53 11.81 7.05 -2.34
N ARG A 54 10.66 7.44 -2.87
CA ARG A 54 10.18 8.82 -2.81
C ARG A 54 10.02 9.32 -1.38
N LEU A 55 9.49 8.48 -0.48
CA LEU A 55 9.38 8.82 0.94
C LEU A 55 10.76 8.96 1.59
N PHE A 56 11.70 8.05 1.30
CA PHE A 56 13.06 8.12 1.85
C PHE A 56 13.83 9.35 1.34
N ASP A 57 13.66 9.68 0.08
CA ASP A 57 14.25 10.90 -0.49
C ASP A 57 13.71 12.14 0.25
N ARG A 58 12.41 12.23 0.45
CA ARG A 58 11.75 13.32 1.20
C ARG A 58 12.21 13.41 2.65
N LEU A 59 12.41 12.30 3.32
CA LEU A 59 12.91 12.26 4.70
C LEU A 59 14.33 12.80 4.84
N GLY A 60 15.11 12.80 3.78
CA GLY A 60 16.46 13.36 3.72
C GLY A 60 16.52 14.84 3.39
N LEU A 61 15.40 15.46 2.99
CA LEU A 61 15.32 16.85 2.59
C LEU A 61 15.07 17.78 3.78
N THR A 62 15.42 19.06 3.62
CA THR A 62 15.07 20.12 4.57
C THR A 62 13.64 20.62 4.31
N GLU A 63 13.04 21.34 5.30
CA GLU A 63 11.73 21.97 5.08
C GLU A 63 11.74 22.94 3.90
N ILE A 64 12.87 23.62 3.66
CA ILE A 64 13.03 24.56 2.53
C ILE A 64 12.93 23.82 1.20
N ASP A 65 13.61 22.66 1.09
CA ASP A 65 13.58 21.86 -0.12
C ASP A 65 12.20 21.23 -0.35
N LEU A 66 11.49 20.90 0.74
CA LEU A 66 10.15 20.31 0.69
C LEU A 66 9.04 21.34 0.42
N TYR A 67 9.32 22.65 0.56
CA TYR A 67 8.32 23.71 0.36
C TYR A 67 7.77 23.71 -1.08
N ASP A 68 8.62 23.42 -2.06
CA ASP A 68 8.25 23.36 -3.48
C ASP A 68 7.66 22.00 -3.91
N ASP A 69 7.70 21.00 -3.03
CA ASP A 69 7.06 19.69 -3.30
C ASP A 69 5.55 19.79 -3.11
N MET A 70 4.81 19.69 -4.21
CA MET A 70 3.35 19.86 -4.26
C MET A 70 2.56 18.85 -3.42
N ASP A 71 3.17 17.77 -2.99
CA ASP A 71 2.53 16.72 -2.18
C ASP A 71 2.80 16.89 -0.68
N CYS A 72 3.74 17.76 -0.31
CA CYS A 72 4.14 18.01 1.06
C CYS A 72 3.51 19.29 1.62
N LEU A 73 3.34 19.36 2.92
CA LEU A 73 2.98 20.58 3.64
C LEU A 73 4.02 20.82 4.72
N VAL A 74 4.69 21.96 4.72
CA VAL A 74 5.79 22.26 5.65
C VAL A 74 5.49 23.46 6.52
N GLY A 75 6.12 23.48 7.71
CA GLY A 75 6.06 24.61 8.61
C GLY A 75 4.66 24.84 9.21
N LEU A 76 3.85 23.79 9.36
CA LEU A 76 2.54 23.91 9.98
C LEU A 76 2.68 24.36 11.43
N GLN A 77 1.86 25.32 11.83
CA GLN A 77 1.80 25.85 13.19
C GLN A 77 0.41 25.62 13.78
N ARG A 78 0.35 25.03 14.96
CA ARG A 78 -0.93 24.80 15.66
C ARG A 78 -1.65 26.09 15.93
N THR A 79 -2.97 26.12 15.71
CA THR A 79 -3.82 27.26 16.04
C THR A 79 -4.25 27.21 17.50
N ASP A 80 -4.87 28.30 17.97
CA ASP A 80 -5.41 28.39 19.34
C ASP A 80 -6.74 27.62 19.50
N LEU A 81 -7.20 26.92 18.47
CA LEU A 81 -8.40 26.10 18.56
C LEU A 81 -8.18 24.87 19.45
N ASP A 82 -9.00 24.73 20.48
CA ASP A 82 -8.94 23.57 21.34
C ASP A 82 -9.19 22.27 20.56
N PRO A 83 -8.42 21.20 20.85
CA PRO A 83 -8.63 19.91 20.25
C PRO A 83 -10.03 19.36 20.54
N PHE A 84 -10.67 18.78 19.58
CA PHE A 84 -12.01 18.23 19.74
C PHE A 84 -12.16 16.81 19.16
N LEU A 85 -13.15 16.08 19.65
CA LEU A 85 -13.51 14.77 19.12
C LEU A 85 -14.49 14.94 17.96
N PRO A 86 -14.21 14.38 16.76
CA PRO A 86 -15.10 14.49 15.60
C PRO A 86 -16.45 13.78 15.84
N THR A 87 -16.45 12.76 16.68
CA THR A 87 -17.66 12.09 17.19
C THR A 87 -17.45 11.64 18.63
N PRO A 88 -18.54 11.47 19.43
CA PRO A 88 -18.40 11.03 20.84
C PRO A 88 -17.74 9.65 21.01
N ARG A 89 -17.70 8.84 19.96
CA ARG A 89 -17.09 7.50 19.95
C ARG A 89 -15.67 7.50 19.41
N SER A 90 -15.19 8.61 18.90
CA SER A 90 -13.83 8.71 18.35
C SER A 90 -12.79 8.59 19.45
N LYS A 91 -11.74 7.81 19.20
CA LYS A 91 -10.56 7.75 20.06
C LYS A 91 -9.48 8.75 19.62
N ASN A 92 -9.63 9.34 18.45
CA ASN A 92 -8.68 10.28 17.87
C ASN A 92 -9.25 11.68 17.97
N GLN A 93 -8.42 12.61 18.40
CA GLN A 93 -8.75 14.04 18.45
C GLN A 93 -8.40 14.72 17.12
N VAL A 94 -9.04 15.82 16.87
CA VAL A 94 -8.78 16.69 15.72
C VAL A 94 -8.08 17.95 16.23
N PHE A 95 -6.95 18.25 15.59
CA PHE A 95 -6.10 19.40 15.85
C PHE A 95 -6.07 20.28 14.61
N GLU A 96 -6.17 21.60 14.78
CA GLU A 96 -6.11 22.53 13.67
C GLU A 96 -4.74 23.18 13.58
N TYR A 97 -4.21 23.27 12.35
CA TYR A 97 -2.93 23.89 12.05
C TYR A 97 -3.10 24.91 10.94
N ALA A 98 -2.34 25.99 11.03
CA ALA A 98 -2.17 26.96 9.97
C ALA A 98 -0.89 26.65 9.19
N PHE A 99 -0.93 26.88 7.87
CA PHE A 99 0.21 26.78 6.96
C PHE A 99 0.22 27.95 5.97
N ASP A 100 1.30 28.14 5.26
CA ASP A 100 1.37 29.19 4.23
C ASP A 100 0.43 28.87 3.06
N PRO A 101 -0.63 29.67 2.81
CA PRO A 101 -1.57 29.43 1.71
C PRO A 101 -0.91 29.56 0.33
N ASN A 102 0.27 30.21 0.23
CA ASN A 102 1.02 30.31 -1.02
C ASN A 102 1.86 29.07 -1.33
N GLN A 103 2.00 28.14 -0.39
CA GLN A 103 2.68 26.89 -0.65
C GLN A 103 1.96 26.12 -1.77
N PRO A 104 2.69 25.62 -2.80
CA PRO A 104 2.07 25.00 -3.98
C PRO A 104 1.55 23.58 -3.68
N PHE A 105 0.66 23.42 -2.71
CA PHE A 105 0.12 22.13 -2.33
C PHE A 105 -0.99 21.66 -3.29
N LYS A 106 -0.84 20.47 -3.84
CA LYS A 106 -1.82 19.78 -4.69
C LYS A 106 -2.05 18.33 -4.29
N GLY A 107 -1.53 17.92 -3.13
CA GLY A 107 -1.63 16.55 -2.64
C GLY A 107 -3.08 16.08 -2.53
N GLN A 108 -3.34 14.86 -2.99
CA GLN A 108 -4.66 14.23 -2.96
C GLN A 108 -4.80 13.26 -1.80
N THR A 109 -3.69 12.90 -1.15
CA THR A 109 -3.72 11.98 0.00
C THR A 109 -4.34 12.66 1.21
N LYS A 110 -5.00 11.86 2.04
CA LYS A 110 -5.48 12.30 3.35
C LYS A 110 -4.62 11.76 4.49
N SER A 111 -3.71 10.84 4.20
CA SER A 111 -2.81 10.24 5.19
C SER A 111 -1.42 10.82 5.05
N PHE A 112 -0.83 11.24 6.16
CA PHE A 112 0.49 11.86 6.18
C PHE A 112 1.35 11.27 7.28
N TYR A 113 2.67 11.26 7.05
CA TYR A 113 3.69 11.09 8.07
C TYR A 113 4.12 12.46 8.58
N ILE A 114 4.46 12.55 9.85
CA ILE A 114 5.07 13.75 10.43
C ILE A 114 6.58 13.65 10.19
N LEU A 115 7.16 14.72 9.62
CA LEU A 115 8.61 14.80 9.38
C LEU A 115 9.36 14.79 10.72
N GLY A 116 10.38 13.95 10.83
CA GLY A 116 11.18 13.82 12.06
C GLY A 116 10.60 12.88 13.11
N GLU A 117 9.35 12.45 12.98
CA GLU A 117 8.74 11.45 13.85
C GLU A 117 8.68 10.08 13.16
N ASP A 118 9.37 9.08 13.75
CA ASP A 118 9.32 7.72 13.25
C ASP A 118 7.90 7.15 13.42
N LYS A 119 7.21 6.91 12.29
CA LYS A 119 5.94 6.17 12.18
C LYS A 119 4.67 6.88 12.68
N THR A 120 4.74 8.12 13.10
CA THR A 120 3.52 8.85 13.48
C THR A 120 2.76 9.24 12.22
N LYS A 121 1.56 8.67 12.07
CA LYS A 121 0.65 9.00 10.98
C LYS A 121 -0.50 9.84 11.49
N VAL A 122 -0.85 10.83 10.70
CA VAL A 122 -2.03 11.68 10.92
C VAL A 122 -2.92 11.64 9.69
N THR A 123 -4.21 11.90 9.89
CA THR A 123 -5.17 11.92 8.80
C THR A 123 -5.77 13.32 8.66
N ALA A 124 -5.63 13.92 7.49
CA ALA A 124 -6.29 15.19 7.20
C ALA A 124 -7.80 14.97 7.02
N THR A 125 -8.60 15.64 7.82
CA THR A 125 -10.06 15.61 7.72
C THR A 125 -10.60 16.76 6.90
N ASN A 126 -9.90 17.89 6.87
CA ASN A 126 -10.21 19.07 6.07
C ASN A 126 -8.92 19.81 5.73
N ILE A 127 -8.81 20.29 4.50
CA ILE A 127 -7.73 21.16 4.03
C ILE A 127 -8.40 22.35 3.34
N ASP A 128 -8.16 23.55 3.82
CA ASP A 128 -8.63 24.81 3.26
C ASP A 128 -7.39 25.60 2.79
N GLN A 129 -7.05 25.43 1.52
CA GLN A 129 -5.87 26.04 0.92
C GLN A 129 -5.97 27.58 0.91
N ASP A 130 -7.16 28.13 0.69
CA ASP A 130 -7.36 29.57 0.59
C ASP A 130 -7.12 30.27 1.94
N LYS A 131 -7.46 29.60 3.03
CA LYS A 131 -7.22 30.08 4.39
C LYS A 131 -5.90 29.62 4.99
N GLY A 132 -5.20 28.69 4.34
CA GLY A 132 -4.02 28.04 4.88
C GLY A 132 -4.30 27.28 6.16
N LEU A 133 -5.43 26.56 6.24
CA LEU A 133 -5.83 25.79 7.42
C LEU A 133 -5.99 24.31 7.10
N ILE A 134 -5.49 23.47 8.00
CA ILE A 134 -5.65 22.01 7.91
C ILE A 134 -6.11 21.44 9.26
N LYS A 135 -7.03 20.49 9.22
CA LYS A 135 -7.46 19.73 10.39
C LYS A 135 -6.92 18.31 10.33
N LEU A 136 -6.11 17.97 11.31
CA LEU A 136 -5.43 16.69 11.43
C LEU A 136 -6.05 15.86 12.54
N GLN A 137 -6.45 14.64 12.20
CA GLN A 137 -6.92 13.68 13.19
C GLN A 137 -5.76 12.77 13.61
N SER A 138 -5.50 12.71 14.91
CA SER A 138 -4.45 11.90 15.51
C SER A 138 -4.89 11.24 16.82
N LYS A 139 -4.28 10.09 17.13
CA LYS A 139 -4.45 9.40 18.41
C LYS A 139 -3.58 10.01 19.51
N ILE A 140 -2.43 10.47 19.12
CA ILE A 140 -1.43 11.11 20.00
C ILE A 140 -1.43 12.59 19.63
N GLU A 141 -1.28 13.45 20.61
CA GLU A 141 -1.15 14.87 20.38
C GLU A 141 0.13 15.15 19.58
N PRO A 142 0.04 15.73 18.38
CA PRO A 142 1.22 16.07 17.60
C PRO A 142 1.88 17.35 18.12
N ASP A 143 3.14 17.58 17.76
CA ASP A 143 3.87 18.79 18.12
C ASP A 143 3.17 20.07 17.66
N VAL A 144 3.48 21.19 18.34
CA VAL A 144 2.93 22.52 18.03
C VAL A 144 3.35 22.96 16.62
N ARG A 145 4.57 22.59 16.19
CA ARG A 145 5.07 22.83 14.84
C ARG A 145 5.45 21.51 14.20
N LEU A 146 4.97 21.27 12.99
CA LEU A 146 5.25 20.04 12.26
C LEU A 146 5.25 20.27 10.74
N SER A 147 5.77 19.29 10.02
CA SER A 147 5.72 19.22 8.57
C SER A 147 5.21 17.84 8.14
N LEU A 148 4.47 17.77 7.04
CA LEU A 148 3.73 16.60 6.61
C LEU A 148 4.28 16.07 5.29
N LEU A 149 4.55 14.78 5.26
CA LEU A 149 4.92 14.01 4.08
C LEU A 149 3.75 13.09 3.70
N PRO A 150 3.41 12.96 2.40
CA PRO A 150 2.29 12.11 1.99
C PRO A 150 2.55 10.63 2.29
N ASP A 151 1.51 9.93 2.73
CA ASP A 151 1.47 8.47 2.81
C ASP A 151 0.76 7.93 1.57
N ASP A 152 1.50 7.81 0.48
CA ASP A 152 1.01 7.31 -0.80
C ASP A 152 1.00 5.78 -0.88
N PHE A 153 1.28 5.11 0.23
CA PHE A 153 1.34 3.66 0.27
C PHE A 153 -0.05 3.04 0.18
N VAL A 154 -0.31 2.34 -0.92
CA VAL A 154 -1.53 1.53 -1.09
C VAL A 154 -1.29 0.12 -0.60
N ARG A 155 -2.08 -0.32 0.36
CA ARG A 155 -2.03 -1.71 0.86
C ARG A 155 -2.61 -2.65 -0.19
N PRO A 156 -1.86 -3.67 -0.63
CA PRO A 156 -2.31 -4.60 -1.65
C PRO A 156 -3.28 -5.67 -1.12
N ALA A 157 -3.54 -5.72 0.19
CA ALA A 157 -4.43 -6.71 0.79
C ALA A 157 -5.86 -6.63 0.22
N PRO A 158 -6.54 -7.78 -0.05
CA PRO A 158 -6.14 -9.15 0.32
C PRO A 158 -5.43 -9.95 -0.81
N ILE A 159 -4.88 -9.29 -1.84
CA ILE A 159 -4.39 -9.98 -3.04
C ILE A 159 -3.20 -10.91 -2.76
N PRO A 160 -2.13 -10.49 -2.05
CA PRO A 160 -1.00 -11.37 -1.76
C PRO A 160 -1.39 -12.60 -0.95
N GLU A 161 -2.26 -12.43 0.05
CA GLU A 161 -2.76 -13.51 0.90
C GLU A 161 -3.60 -14.51 0.09
N ALA A 162 -4.40 -14.03 -0.86
CA ALA A 162 -5.18 -14.87 -1.74
C ALA A 162 -4.28 -15.67 -2.70
N ILE A 163 -3.27 -15.04 -3.29
CA ILE A 163 -2.28 -15.72 -4.15
C ILE A 163 -1.53 -16.78 -3.34
N GLN A 164 -1.08 -16.46 -2.13
CA GLN A 164 -0.41 -17.41 -1.26
C GLN A 164 -1.29 -18.61 -0.93
N SER A 165 -2.55 -18.39 -0.55
CA SER A 165 -3.51 -19.48 -0.29
C SER A 165 -3.73 -20.39 -1.52
N VAL A 166 -3.74 -19.82 -2.71
CA VAL A 166 -3.82 -20.60 -3.95
C VAL A 166 -2.57 -21.46 -4.13
N ILE A 167 -1.38 -20.91 -3.92
CA ILE A 167 -0.13 -21.64 -4.05
C ILE A 167 -0.07 -22.80 -3.05
N GLU A 168 -0.40 -22.56 -1.78
CA GLU A 168 -0.43 -23.57 -0.74
C GLU A 168 -1.35 -24.75 -1.12
N LYS A 169 -2.58 -24.45 -1.56
CA LYS A 169 -3.53 -25.47 -2.02
C LYS A 169 -3.05 -26.24 -3.25
N LEU A 170 -2.37 -25.56 -4.18
CA LEU A 170 -1.80 -26.23 -5.36
C LEU A 170 -0.68 -27.20 -4.96
N LEU A 171 0.17 -26.83 -4.02
CA LEU A 171 1.23 -27.67 -3.50
C LEU A 171 0.68 -28.85 -2.69
N GLU A 172 -0.27 -28.61 -1.78
CA GLU A 172 -0.93 -29.66 -0.98
C GLU A 172 -1.61 -30.72 -1.85
N ASN A 173 -2.29 -30.31 -2.92
CA ASN A 173 -2.99 -31.18 -3.86
C ASN A 173 -2.12 -31.68 -5.01
N ASN A 174 -0.81 -31.49 -4.96
CA ASN A 174 0.13 -31.86 -6.00
C ASN A 174 -0.35 -31.46 -7.43
N PHE A 175 -0.88 -30.24 -7.58
CA PHE A 175 -1.44 -29.70 -8.83
C PHE A 175 -2.56 -30.57 -9.43
N ALA A 176 -3.34 -31.23 -8.59
CA ALA A 176 -4.50 -32.00 -9.04
C ALA A 176 -5.44 -31.17 -9.93
N PRO A 177 -6.11 -31.78 -10.93
CA PRO A 177 -6.99 -31.07 -11.84
C PRO A 177 -8.10 -30.29 -11.12
N SER A 178 -8.15 -28.98 -11.32
CA SER A 178 -9.14 -28.07 -10.78
C SER A 178 -9.36 -26.91 -11.76
N ALA A 179 -10.36 -26.08 -11.53
CA ALA A 179 -10.57 -24.89 -12.35
C ALA A 179 -9.34 -23.96 -12.35
N ILE A 180 -8.66 -23.84 -11.21
CA ILE A 180 -7.44 -23.02 -11.07
C ILE A 180 -6.29 -23.65 -11.84
N THR A 181 -6.06 -24.95 -11.69
CA THR A 181 -5.00 -25.63 -12.46
C THR A 181 -5.30 -25.62 -13.96
N ASP A 182 -6.53 -25.80 -14.38
CA ASP A 182 -6.89 -25.72 -15.80
C ASP A 182 -6.65 -24.33 -16.36
N PHE A 183 -6.96 -23.27 -15.60
CA PHE A 183 -6.66 -21.90 -15.97
C PHE A 183 -5.15 -21.63 -16.07
N LEU A 184 -4.38 -22.01 -15.05
CA LEU A 184 -2.94 -21.79 -15.01
C LEU A 184 -2.20 -22.55 -16.12
N PHE A 185 -2.62 -23.80 -16.41
CA PHE A 185 -2.07 -24.61 -17.49
C PHE A 185 -2.69 -24.30 -18.85
N ARG A 186 -3.55 -23.29 -18.96
CA ARG A 186 -4.25 -22.89 -20.21
C ARG A 186 -4.96 -24.07 -20.87
N ARG A 187 -5.53 -24.98 -20.06
CA ARG A 187 -6.30 -26.11 -20.54
C ARG A 187 -7.67 -25.67 -21.06
N LYS A 188 -8.27 -26.47 -21.93
CA LYS A 188 -9.65 -26.21 -22.36
C LYS A 188 -10.60 -26.23 -21.17
N PRO A 189 -11.56 -25.29 -21.08
CA PRO A 189 -12.55 -25.27 -20.02
C PRO A 189 -13.34 -26.57 -19.93
N ARG A 190 -13.56 -27.07 -18.71
CA ARG A 190 -14.46 -28.19 -18.43
C ARG A 190 -15.79 -27.63 -17.92
N PHE A 191 -16.86 -27.88 -18.64
CA PHE A 191 -18.19 -27.43 -18.25
C PHE A 191 -18.92 -28.56 -17.52
N VAL A 192 -19.63 -28.25 -16.43
CA VAL A 192 -20.39 -29.22 -15.64
C VAL A 192 -21.54 -29.84 -16.46
N ASP A 193 -22.16 -29.04 -17.34
CA ASP A 193 -23.32 -29.44 -18.18
C ASP A 193 -22.92 -29.84 -19.61
N GLY A 194 -21.66 -30.19 -19.84
CA GLY A 194 -21.14 -30.45 -21.17
C GLY A 194 -20.81 -29.18 -21.96
N PRO A 195 -20.26 -29.31 -23.19
CA PRO A 195 -19.87 -28.15 -23.96
C PRO A 195 -21.10 -27.33 -24.33
N ARG A 196 -21.24 -26.14 -23.71
CA ARG A 196 -22.28 -25.19 -24.16
C ARG A 196 -21.98 -24.83 -25.59
N LYS A 197 -22.92 -25.19 -26.50
CA LYS A 197 -22.87 -24.77 -27.89
C LYS A 197 -22.74 -23.26 -27.91
N GLN A 198 -21.59 -22.81 -28.36
CA GLN A 198 -21.20 -21.48 -28.74
C GLN A 198 -22.18 -20.34 -28.45
N ILE A 199 -21.87 -19.57 -27.46
CA ILE A 199 -22.10 -18.13 -27.49
C ILE A 199 -20.72 -17.53 -27.74
N VAL A 200 -20.28 -17.48 -28.97
CA VAL A 200 -19.21 -16.59 -29.39
C VAL A 200 -19.81 -15.73 -30.48
N PRO A 201 -20.14 -14.48 -30.20
CA PRO A 201 -20.12 -13.50 -31.24
C PRO A 201 -18.65 -13.37 -31.65
N SER A 202 -18.40 -13.64 -32.92
CA SER A 202 -17.17 -13.26 -33.59
C SER A 202 -16.94 -11.76 -33.34
N LEU A 203 -16.06 -11.46 -32.38
CA LEU A 203 -15.38 -10.17 -32.29
C LEU A 203 -13.95 -10.44 -32.79
N LEU A 204 -13.80 -10.31 -34.07
CA LEU A 204 -12.58 -9.87 -34.74
C LEU A 204 -12.80 -8.45 -35.19
#